data_7323e3a261e2a87e60e775e7f3901f3b
#
_entry.id   7323e3a261e2a87e60e775e7f3901f3b
#
_cell.length_a   1.000
_cell.length_b   1.000
_cell.length_c   1.000
_cell.angle_alpha   90.00
_cell.angle_beta   90.00
_cell.angle_gamma   90.00
#
_symmetry.space_group_name_H-M   'P 1'
#
loop_
_entity.id
_entity.type
_entity.pdbx_description
1 polymer ?
#
loop_
_entity_poly.entity_id
_entity_poly.type
_entity_poly.pdbx_seq_one_letter_code
_entity_poly.pdbx_strand_id
1 'polypeptide(L)'
;MGEALAESAERPPVCSCGGRFRPAVVWFGEALPEEVLVQAYEEATFCDLFISVGTSSTVYPAAGLIELAHQAGACLIEVNPETTPFSSLMDLRLAAPAGEALPALVEAIERVR
;
A
#
# COMPACT_ATOMS: atom_id res chain seq x y z
N MET A 1 14.23 -4.14 -16.81
CA MET A 1 14.02 -5.59 -16.54
C MET A 1 12.60 -6.09 -16.85
N GLY A 2 11.62 -5.22 -17.06
CA GLY A 2 10.21 -5.61 -17.34
C GLY A 2 9.92 -6.12 -18.77
N GLU A 3 10.61 -5.60 -19.77
CA GLU A 3 10.32 -5.96 -21.18
C GLU A 3 10.75 -7.36 -21.57
N ALA A 4 11.86 -7.87 -21.03
CA ALA A 4 12.38 -9.19 -21.37
C ALA A 4 11.50 -10.37 -20.87
N LEU A 5 10.61 -10.12 -19.91
CA LEU A 5 9.70 -11.15 -19.36
C LEU A 5 8.40 -11.28 -20.17
N ALA A 6 8.02 -10.24 -20.92
CA ALA A 6 6.76 -10.23 -21.69
C ALA A 6 6.81 -11.11 -22.95
N GLU A 7 8.00 -11.35 -23.50
CA GLU A 7 8.20 -12.10 -24.75
C GLU A 7 8.42 -13.62 -24.56
N SER A 8 8.58 -14.08 -23.30
CA SER A 8 8.79 -15.52 -23.03
C SER A 8 7.48 -16.30 -23.20
N ALA A 9 7.48 -17.26 -24.12
CA ALA A 9 6.36 -18.21 -24.29
C ALA A 9 6.25 -19.23 -23.14
N GLU A 10 7.33 -19.43 -22.35
CA GLU A 10 7.33 -20.33 -21.20
C GLU A 10 6.79 -19.63 -19.94
N ARG A 11 5.95 -20.34 -19.20
CA ARG A 11 5.37 -19.85 -17.93
C ARG A 11 5.64 -20.85 -16.80
N PRO A 12 6.39 -20.50 -15.76
CA PRO A 12 7.07 -19.22 -15.54
C PRO A 12 8.30 -19.04 -16.43
N PRO A 13 8.66 -17.79 -16.76
CA PRO A 13 9.82 -17.49 -17.59
C PRO A 13 11.11 -18.05 -16.97
N VAL A 14 12.07 -18.45 -17.82
CA VAL A 14 13.34 -19.07 -17.42
C VAL A 14 14.48 -18.06 -17.55
N CYS A 15 15.32 -17.98 -16.53
CA CYS A 15 16.54 -17.19 -16.52
C CYS A 15 17.62 -17.85 -17.40
N SER A 16 18.57 -17.06 -17.89
CA SER A 16 19.77 -17.57 -18.59
C SER A 16 20.60 -18.55 -17.75
N CYS A 17 20.48 -18.52 -16.42
CA CYS A 17 21.11 -19.48 -15.49
C CYS A 17 20.36 -20.83 -15.39
N GLY A 18 19.21 -20.99 -16.07
CA GLY A 18 18.35 -22.17 -16.00
C GLY A 18 17.31 -22.17 -14.88
N GLY A 19 17.36 -21.19 -13.98
CA GLY A 19 16.37 -21.01 -12.92
C GLY A 19 15.07 -20.38 -13.44
N ARG A 20 13.96 -20.64 -12.79
CA ARG A 20 12.67 -20.01 -13.11
C ARG A 20 12.50 -18.70 -12.38
N PHE A 21 11.94 -17.70 -13.07
CA PHE A 21 11.53 -16.45 -12.42
C PHE A 21 10.29 -16.66 -11.57
N ARG A 22 10.19 -15.87 -10.50
CA ARG A 22 8.98 -15.71 -9.70
C ARG A 22 8.61 -14.22 -9.61
N PRO A 23 7.35 -13.86 -9.35
CA PRO A 23 7.00 -12.48 -9.06
C PRO A 23 7.82 -11.94 -7.88
N ALA A 24 8.27 -10.69 -7.98
CA ALA A 24 9.00 -10.00 -6.93
C ALA A 24 8.03 -9.47 -5.85
N VAL A 25 7.32 -10.38 -5.23
CA VAL A 25 6.36 -10.10 -4.14
C VAL A 25 6.73 -10.92 -2.92
N VAL A 26 6.39 -10.42 -1.75
CA VAL A 26 6.49 -11.18 -0.49
C VAL A 26 5.20 -11.98 -0.33
N TRP A 27 5.33 -13.29 -0.26
CA TRP A 27 4.20 -14.18 -0.08
C TRP A 27 3.91 -14.40 1.40
N PHE A 28 2.70 -14.86 1.71
CA PHE A 28 2.37 -15.28 3.06
C PHE A 28 3.35 -16.35 3.56
N GLY A 29 3.85 -16.15 4.79
CA GLY A 29 4.89 -17.01 5.37
C GLY A 29 6.33 -16.59 5.05
N GLU A 30 6.55 -15.65 4.14
CA GLU A 30 7.86 -15.03 3.90
C GLU A 30 8.06 -13.79 4.77
N ALA A 31 9.30 -13.56 5.23
CA ALA A 31 9.65 -12.35 5.94
C ALA A 31 9.67 -11.14 5.01
N LEU A 32 9.15 -10.01 5.48
CA LEU A 32 9.35 -8.72 4.82
C LEU A 32 10.81 -8.31 4.90
N PRO A 33 11.37 -7.61 3.88
CA PRO A 33 12.69 -7.04 3.98
C PRO A 33 12.77 -6.08 5.18
N GLU A 34 13.68 -6.36 6.11
CA GLU A 34 13.77 -5.64 7.40
C GLU A 34 14.01 -4.14 7.20
N GLU A 35 14.93 -3.78 6.31
CA GLU A 35 15.25 -2.37 6.01
C GLU A 35 14.03 -1.60 5.50
N VAL A 36 13.22 -2.21 4.62
CA VAL A 36 12.01 -1.60 4.09
C VAL A 36 10.94 -1.43 5.16
N LEU A 37 10.82 -2.43 6.05
CA LEU A 37 9.85 -2.37 7.14
C LEU A 37 10.23 -1.30 8.18
N VAL A 38 11.50 -1.19 8.54
CA VAL A 38 12.00 -0.13 9.43
C VAL A 38 11.72 1.24 8.84
N GLN A 39 12.04 1.45 7.57
CA GLN A 39 11.76 2.70 6.88
C GLN A 39 10.26 3.04 6.86
N ALA A 40 9.40 2.05 6.61
CA ALA A 40 7.95 2.24 6.64
C ALA A 40 7.44 2.66 8.03
N TYR A 41 8.01 2.10 9.10
CA TYR A 41 7.69 2.49 10.48
C TYR A 41 8.13 3.92 10.79
N GLU A 42 9.32 4.31 10.35
CA GLU A 42 9.81 5.68 10.49
C GLU A 42 8.89 6.67 9.79
N GLU A 43 8.57 6.42 8.52
CA GLU A 43 7.67 7.29 7.74
C GLU A 43 6.27 7.39 8.37
N ALA A 44 5.69 6.28 8.83
CA ALA A 44 4.39 6.27 9.50
C ALA A 44 4.41 7.04 10.84
N THR A 45 5.55 7.03 11.54
CA THR A 45 5.71 7.73 12.83
C THR A 45 5.86 9.24 12.66
N PHE A 46 6.44 9.69 11.55
CA PHE A 46 6.78 11.11 11.33
C PHE A 46 5.91 11.81 10.29
N CYS A 47 4.94 11.12 9.68
CA CYS A 47 4.03 11.75 8.71
C CYS A 47 2.99 12.64 9.40
N ASP A 48 2.60 13.72 8.73
CA ASP A 48 1.46 14.55 9.12
C ASP A 48 0.14 14.01 8.56
N LEU A 49 0.21 13.25 7.47
CA LEU A 49 -0.92 12.66 6.76
C LEU A 49 -0.62 11.22 6.37
N PHE A 50 -1.53 10.32 6.70
CA PHE A 50 -1.47 8.91 6.30
C PHE A 50 -2.72 8.56 5.48
N ILE A 51 -2.54 8.02 4.28
CA ILE A 51 -3.64 7.63 3.41
C ILE A 51 -3.62 6.12 3.19
N SER A 52 -4.67 5.43 3.62
CA SER A 52 -4.90 4.00 3.39
C SER A 52 -5.82 3.79 2.20
N VAL A 53 -5.38 3.09 1.17
CA VAL A 53 -6.11 2.95 -0.10
C VAL A 53 -6.31 1.50 -0.49
N GLY A 54 -7.55 1.07 -0.63
CA GLY A 54 -7.94 -0.23 -1.21
C GLY A 54 -7.41 -1.47 -0.47
N THR A 55 -7.03 -1.33 0.79
CA THR A 55 -6.56 -2.44 1.63
C THR A 55 -7.63 -2.88 2.62
N SER A 56 -7.66 -4.18 2.94
CA SER A 56 -8.48 -4.71 4.04
C SER A 56 -8.00 -4.25 5.42
N SER A 57 -6.74 -3.79 5.50
CA SER A 57 -6.07 -3.39 6.74
C SER A 57 -6.06 -4.48 7.83
N THR A 58 -6.01 -5.75 7.40
CA THR A 58 -6.02 -6.93 8.30
C THR A 58 -4.70 -7.69 8.31
N VAL A 59 -3.78 -7.39 7.37
CA VAL A 59 -2.52 -8.12 7.20
C VAL A 59 -1.39 -7.40 7.90
N TYR A 60 -0.86 -8.01 8.96
CA TYR A 60 0.29 -7.52 9.71
C TYR A 60 1.61 -8.02 9.08
N PRO A 61 2.70 -7.23 9.18
CA PRO A 61 2.83 -6.00 9.99
C PRO A 61 2.32 -4.72 9.31
N ALA A 62 1.97 -4.74 8.02
CA ALA A 62 1.56 -3.53 7.28
C ALA A 62 0.36 -2.80 7.90
N ALA A 63 -0.64 -3.53 8.40
CA ALA A 63 -1.80 -2.93 9.07
C ALA A 63 -1.42 -2.10 10.31
N GLY A 64 -0.34 -2.48 11.01
CA GLY A 64 0.20 -1.75 12.17
C GLY A 64 0.71 -0.35 11.86
N LEU A 65 1.02 -0.03 10.60
CA LEU A 65 1.43 1.31 10.19
C LEU A 65 0.34 2.35 10.42
N ILE A 66 -0.93 1.96 10.26
CA ILE A 66 -2.10 2.82 10.54
C ILE A 66 -2.14 3.19 12.03
N GLU A 67 -1.92 2.20 12.89
CA GLU A 67 -1.90 2.41 14.35
C GLU A 67 -0.76 3.35 14.77
N LEU A 68 0.43 3.18 14.19
CA LEU A 68 1.58 4.05 14.44
C LEU A 68 1.31 5.48 14.02
N ALA A 69 0.80 5.70 12.82
CA ALA A 69 0.45 7.03 12.33
C ALA A 69 -0.62 7.70 13.20
N HIS A 70 -1.64 6.93 13.62
CA HIS A 70 -2.67 7.42 14.54
C HIS A 70 -2.08 7.85 15.89
N GLN A 71 -1.23 7.01 16.50
CA GLN A 71 -0.57 7.29 17.78
C GLN A 71 0.37 8.51 17.69
N ALA A 72 0.98 8.71 16.53
CA ALA A 72 1.84 9.85 16.26
C ALA A 72 1.06 11.16 16.02
N GLY A 73 -0.28 11.09 15.86
CA GLY A 73 -1.14 12.24 15.65
C GLY A 73 -1.30 12.67 14.19
N ALA A 74 -0.95 11.81 13.23
CA ALA A 74 -1.18 12.07 11.82
C ALA A 74 -2.68 12.14 11.50
N CYS A 75 -3.04 12.95 10.52
CA CYS A 75 -4.37 12.92 9.90
C CYS A 75 -4.53 11.64 9.10
N LEU A 76 -5.61 10.88 9.34
CA LEU A 76 -5.85 9.60 8.68
C LEU A 76 -6.95 9.69 7.63
N ILE A 77 -6.68 9.27 6.41
CA ILE A 77 -7.66 9.16 5.33
C ILE A 77 -7.77 7.70 4.87
N GLU A 78 -8.98 7.19 4.77
CA GLU A 78 -9.27 5.89 4.16
C GLU A 78 -10.00 6.07 2.83
N VAL A 79 -9.48 5.44 1.79
CA VAL A 79 -10.15 5.32 0.48
C VAL A 79 -10.47 3.84 0.26
N ASN A 80 -11.73 3.47 0.50
CA ASN A 80 -12.16 2.09 0.37
C ASN A 80 -13.68 2.03 0.23
N PRO A 81 -14.25 1.30 -0.74
CA PRO A 81 -15.70 1.09 -0.84
C PRO A 81 -16.25 0.34 0.38
N GLU A 82 -15.45 -0.49 1.02
CA GLU A 82 -15.82 -1.27 2.20
C GLU A 82 -15.25 -0.68 3.49
N THR A 83 -15.85 -1.04 4.63
CA THR A 83 -15.31 -0.72 5.94
C THR A 83 -14.18 -1.66 6.32
N THR A 84 -13.17 -1.13 7.02
CA THR A 84 -12.05 -1.88 7.58
C THR A 84 -12.06 -1.83 9.10
N PRO A 85 -11.26 -2.64 9.81
CA PRO A 85 -11.13 -2.55 11.26
C PRO A 85 -10.69 -1.16 11.77
N PHE A 86 -10.04 -0.37 10.91
CA PHE A 86 -9.55 0.98 11.26
C PHE A 86 -10.45 2.12 10.79
N SER A 87 -11.55 1.83 10.10
CA SER A 87 -12.45 2.88 9.56
C SER A 87 -12.96 3.84 10.64
N SER A 88 -13.10 3.38 11.88
CA SER A 88 -13.54 4.23 13.02
C SER A 88 -12.45 5.18 13.54
N LEU A 89 -11.19 4.97 13.16
CA LEU A 89 -10.06 5.83 13.54
C LEU A 89 -9.77 6.90 12.48
N MET A 90 -10.39 6.81 11.30
CA MET A 90 -10.11 7.71 10.19
C MET A 90 -10.77 9.08 10.40
N ASP A 91 -10.01 10.15 10.16
CA ASP A 91 -10.53 11.52 10.16
C ASP A 91 -11.40 11.78 8.93
N LEU A 92 -11.06 11.16 7.80
CA LEU A 92 -11.85 11.21 6.56
C LEU A 92 -11.95 9.83 5.94
N ARG A 93 -13.16 9.47 5.52
CA ARG A 93 -13.39 8.24 4.79
C ARG A 93 -14.07 8.51 3.45
N LEU A 94 -13.40 8.09 2.37
CA LEU A 94 -13.94 8.14 1.01
C LEU A 94 -14.41 6.73 0.62
N ALA A 95 -15.73 6.50 0.74
CA ALA A 95 -16.37 5.20 0.49
C ALA A 95 -16.57 4.95 -1.02
N ALA A 96 -15.48 4.91 -1.77
CA ALA A 96 -15.46 4.73 -3.21
C ALA A 96 -14.21 3.95 -3.67
N PRO A 97 -14.23 3.36 -4.88
CA PRO A 97 -13.04 2.78 -5.49
C PRO A 97 -11.91 3.82 -5.65
N ALA A 98 -10.66 3.39 -5.49
CA ALA A 98 -9.50 4.27 -5.58
C ALA A 98 -9.42 5.04 -6.91
N GLY A 99 -9.79 4.38 -8.03
CA GLY A 99 -9.79 4.99 -9.36
C GLY A 99 -10.80 6.13 -9.53
N GLU A 100 -11.79 6.23 -8.67
CA GLU A 100 -12.77 7.33 -8.64
C GLU A 100 -12.38 8.39 -7.60
N ALA A 101 -12.06 7.94 -6.38
CA ALA A 101 -11.82 8.82 -5.25
C ALA A 101 -10.51 9.62 -5.38
N LEU A 102 -9.41 8.99 -5.82
CA LEU A 102 -8.11 9.66 -5.87
C LEU A 102 -8.04 10.79 -6.91
N PRO A 103 -8.54 10.62 -8.15
CA PRO A 103 -8.60 11.74 -9.10
C PRO A 103 -9.43 12.91 -8.55
N ALA A 104 -10.59 12.64 -7.96
CA ALA A 104 -11.44 13.67 -7.37
C ALA A 104 -10.76 14.39 -6.20
N LEU A 105 -10.01 13.66 -5.37
CA LEU A 105 -9.22 14.24 -4.28
C LEU A 105 -8.14 15.19 -4.81
N VAL A 106 -7.40 14.75 -5.84
CA VAL A 106 -6.36 15.59 -6.47
C VAL A 106 -6.96 16.87 -7.05
N GLU A 107 -8.06 16.77 -7.80
CA GLU A 107 -8.76 17.94 -8.34
C GLU A 107 -9.22 18.90 -7.22
N ALA A 108 -9.72 18.37 -6.10
CA ALA A 108 -10.14 19.19 -4.97
C ALA A 108 -8.97 19.95 -4.35
N ILE A 109 -7.81 19.31 -4.21
CA ILE A 109 -6.58 19.93 -3.69
C ILE A 109 -6.09 21.03 -4.61
N GLU A 110 -6.09 20.80 -5.94
CA GLU A 110 -5.66 21.80 -6.94
C GLU A 110 -6.54 23.05 -6.95
N ARG A 111 -7.85 22.90 -6.66
CA ARG A 111 -8.77 24.05 -6.60
C ARG A 111 -8.57 24.95 -5.36
N VAL A 112 -7.95 24.42 -4.32
CA VAL A 112 -7.72 25.15 -3.05
C VAL A 112 -6.37 25.86 -3.03
N ARG A 113 -5.48 25.55 -3.98
CA ARG A 113 -4.19 26.22 -4.18
C ARG A 113 -4.35 27.51 -4.96
#